data_9c2fd30534f0a12aa902a55e9ecd0d6f
#
_entry.id   9c2fd30534f0a12aa902a55e9ecd0d6f
#
_cell.length_a   1.000
_cell.length_b   1.000
_cell.length_c   1.000
_cell.angle_alpha   90.00
_cell.angle_beta   90.00
_cell.angle_gamma   90.00
#
_symmetry.space_group_name_H-M   'P 1'
#
loop_
_entity.id
_entity.type
_entity.pdbx_description
1 polymer ?
#
loop_
_entity_poly.entity_id
_entity_poly.type
_entity_poly.pdbx_seq_one_letter_code
_entity_poly.pdbx_strand_id
1 'polypeptide(L)'
;EHNPKDIWSSQYSVMTEALTMLGEDECIAGIGITNQRETTIVWNKQTGEPVYNAIVWQCRRTAKEIDRLKEEEPALSAYITEKTGLLPDPYFSASKIAWILDHVENARQEADAGNLLFGTVDTWLIWNLTRGKVHVTDYTNASRTMLFDIHALCWDQKILDYFRIPASMLPQVKPSSHVYGYANLGSLGESIPIAGAAGDQQAALFGQCCFTQGEVKNTYGTGCFMLMHTGDRAVKSRAGLLTTIAASADGTAEYALEGSVFVAGAAIQWLRDEVKLVDSSPDSE
;
A
#
# COMPACT_ATOMS: atom_id res chain seq x y z
N GLU A 1 4.51 -14.24 -0.20
CA GLU A 1 4.50 -13.72 -1.58
C GLU A 1 3.17 -14.01 -2.25
N HIS A 2 2.79 -13.14 -3.19
CA HIS A 2 1.66 -13.37 -4.10
C HIS A 2 2.14 -13.22 -5.55
N ASN A 3 1.50 -13.93 -6.47
CA ASN A 3 1.72 -13.69 -7.89
C ASN A 3 0.94 -12.43 -8.31
N PRO A 4 1.58 -11.37 -8.83
CA PRO A 4 0.88 -10.15 -9.25
C PRO A 4 -0.16 -10.39 -10.34
N LYS A 5 0.07 -11.39 -11.21
CA LYS A 5 -0.89 -11.73 -12.26
C LYS A 5 -2.16 -12.36 -11.70
N ASP A 6 -2.05 -13.14 -10.61
CA ASP A 6 -3.22 -13.71 -9.95
C ASP A 6 -4.03 -12.64 -9.23
N ILE A 7 -3.35 -11.63 -8.61
CA ILE A 7 -4.02 -10.45 -8.06
C ILE A 7 -4.83 -9.76 -9.17
N TRP A 8 -4.23 -9.49 -10.32
CA TRP A 8 -4.92 -8.85 -11.44
C TRP A 8 -6.06 -9.69 -11.99
N SER A 9 -5.80 -10.95 -12.31
CA SER A 9 -6.79 -11.82 -12.95
C SER A 9 -8.01 -12.07 -12.08
N SER A 10 -7.83 -12.23 -10.76
CA SER A 10 -8.94 -12.40 -9.83
C SER A 10 -9.81 -11.13 -9.77
N GLN A 11 -9.18 -9.95 -9.68
CA GLN A 11 -9.92 -8.68 -9.65
C GLN A 11 -10.64 -8.42 -10.98
N TYR A 12 -9.99 -8.67 -12.10
CA TYR A 12 -10.60 -8.53 -13.42
C TYR A 12 -11.81 -9.46 -13.59
N SER A 13 -11.68 -10.72 -13.16
CA SER A 13 -12.75 -11.71 -13.24
C SER A 13 -13.99 -11.28 -12.45
N VAL A 14 -13.82 -10.90 -11.17
CA VAL A 14 -14.97 -10.50 -10.33
C VAL A 14 -15.60 -9.18 -10.78
N MET A 15 -14.79 -8.23 -11.30
CA MET A 15 -15.33 -7.00 -11.89
C MET A 15 -16.16 -7.29 -13.13
N THR A 16 -15.68 -8.14 -14.03
CA THR A 16 -16.42 -8.50 -15.25
C THR A 16 -17.69 -9.27 -14.91
N GLU A 17 -17.67 -10.16 -13.94
CA GLU A 17 -18.86 -10.85 -13.44
C GLU A 17 -19.87 -9.86 -12.86
N ALA A 18 -19.45 -8.94 -11.99
CA ALA A 18 -20.32 -7.93 -11.42
C ALA A 18 -20.98 -7.05 -12.48
N LEU A 19 -20.25 -6.69 -13.56
CA LEU A 19 -20.81 -5.94 -14.69
C LEU A 19 -21.94 -6.68 -15.42
N THR A 20 -21.87 -8.01 -15.47
CA THR A 20 -22.94 -8.82 -16.09
C THR A 20 -24.22 -8.90 -15.24
N MET A 21 -24.15 -8.50 -13.97
CA MET A 21 -25.29 -8.49 -13.05
C MET A 21 -26.06 -7.16 -13.08
N LEU A 22 -25.56 -6.15 -13.79
CA LEU A 22 -26.24 -4.85 -13.92
C LEU A 22 -27.51 -4.96 -14.76
N GLY A 23 -28.55 -4.27 -14.34
CA GLY A 23 -29.78 -4.08 -15.12
C GLY A 23 -29.53 -3.15 -16.33
N GLU A 24 -30.48 -3.20 -17.30
CA GLU A 24 -30.38 -2.41 -18.54
C GLU A 24 -30.30 -0.88 -18.31
N ASP A 25 -30.86 -0.39 -17.20
CA ASP A 25 -30.90 1.02 -16.84
C ASP A 25 -29.82 1.43 -15.83
N GLU A 26 -28.93 0.49 -15.42
CA GLU A 26 -27.90 0.74 -14.43
C GLU A 26 -26.57 1.09 -15.09
N CYS A 27 -25.88 2.08 -14.54
CA CYS A 27 -24.55 2.47 -14.98
C CYS A 27 -23.56 2.60 -13.80
N ILE A 28 -22.30 2.32 -14.05
CA ILE A 28 -21.25 2.49 -13.06
C ILE A 28 -20.69 3.90 -13.15
N ALA A 29 -20.84 4.68 -12.08
CA ALA A 29 -20.37 6.05 -12.00
C ALA A 29 -18.83 6.13 -11.82
N GLY A 30 -18.22 5.13 -11.19
CA GLY A 30 -16.77 5.12 -10.96
C GLY A 30 -16.29 3.87 -10.24
N ILE A 31 -14.98 3.69 -10.24
CA ILE A 31 -14.26 2.62 -9.53
C ILE A 31 -13.47 3.24 -8.37
N GLY A 32 -13.67 2.71 -7.16
CA GLY A 32 -12.82 2.95 -6.01
C GLY A 32 -11.92 1.73 -5.76
N ILE A 33 -10.65 1.97 -5.49
CA ILE A 33 -9.65 0.92 -5.23
C ILE A 33 -9.20 0.99 -3.78
N THR A 34 -9.22 -0.14 -3.11
CA THR A 34 -8.56 -0.32 -1.82
C THR A 34 -7.69 -1.58 -1.86
N ASN A 35 -6.64 -1.62 -1.05
CA ASN A 35 -5.63 -2.67 -1.16
C ASN A 35 -4.93 -2.94 0.17
N GLN A 36 -4.38 -4.13 0.29
CA GLN A 36 -3.38 -4.43 1.32
C GLN A 36 -2.15 -3.55 1.07
N ARG A 37 -1.89 -2.64 2.01
CA ARG A 37 -0.78 -1.67 1.90
C ARG A 37 0.58 -2.37 1.89
N GLU A 38 1.63 -1.64 1.58
CA GLU A 38 3.06 -2.00 1.66
C GLU A 38 3.48 -3.20 0.79
N THR A 39 2.53 -3.99 0.27
CA THR A 39 2.82 -5.09 -0.64
C THR A 39 3.47 -4.54 -1.90
N THR A 40 4.68 -5.01 -2.19
CA THR A 40 5.61 -4.42 -3.14
C THR A 40 5.61 -5.21 -4.44
N ILE A 41 5.37 -4.53 -5.55
CA ILE A 41 5.41 -5.09 -6.90
C ILE A 41 6.38 -4.27 -7.76
N VAL A 42 7.25 -4.96 -8.50
CA VAL A 42 8.15 -4.35 -9.50
C VAL A 42 7.93 -5.04 -10.83
N TRP A 43 7.76 -4.26 -11.90
CA TRP A 43 7.49 -4.80 -13.23
C TRP A 43 8.18 -4.00 -14.33
N ASN A 44 8.36 -4.64 -15.49
CA ASN A 44 8.89 -3.97 -16.66
C ASN A 44 7.81 -3.12 -17.33
N LYS A 45 8.09 -1.82 -17.54
CA LYS A 45 7.11 -0.85 -18.07
C LYS A 45 6.71 -1.09 -19.52
N GLN A 46 7.55 -1.80 -20.29
CA GLN A 46 7.28 -2.05 -21.71
C GLN A 46 6.45 -3.31 -21.90
N THR A 47 6.76 -4.36 -21.14
CA THR A 47 6.09 -5.65 -21.26
C THR A 47 4.91 -5.82 -20.31
N GLY A 48 4.88 -5.04 -19.23
CA GLY A 48 3.92 -5.23 -18.13
C GLY A 48 4.22 -6.47 -17.25
N GLU A 49 5.34 -7.17 -17.51
CA GLU A 49 5.68 -8.38 -16.77
C GLU A 49 6.32 -8.07 -15.43
N PRO A 50 5.80 -8.64 -14.31
CA PRO A 50 6.45 -8.57 -13.02
C PRO A 50 7.83 -9.24 -13.07
N VAL A 51 8.84 -8.61 -12.48
CA VAL A 51 10.20 -9.18 -12.41
C VAL A 51 10.37 -10.17 -11.26
N TYR A 52 9.45 -10.11 -10.28
CA TYR A 52 9.40 -10.99 -9.13
C TYR A 52 7.97 -11.09 -8.58
N ASN A 53 7.71 -12.06 -7.71
CA ASN A 53 6.46 -12.12 -6.95
C ASN A 53 6.26 -10.86 -6.10
N ALA A 54 5.02 -10.47 -5.87
CA ALA A 54 4.68 -9.41 -4.93
C ALA A 54 5.14 -9.80 -3.52
N ILE A 55 6.03 -8.99 -2.93
CA ILE A 55 6.48 -9.22 -1.55
C ILE A 55 5.45 -8.61 -0.61
N VAL A 56 4.74 -9.47 0.13
CA VAL A 56 3.64 -9.05 1.00
C VAL A 56 4.13 -8.28 2.24
N TRP A 57 3.25 -7.48 2.81
CA TRP A 57 3.50 -6.65 3.99
C TRP A 57 4.05 -7.44 5.20
N GLN A 58 3.63 -8.68 5.40
CA GLN A 58 4.06 -9.55 6.51
C GLN A 58 5.49 -10.09 6.36
N CYS A 59 6.09 -9.96 5.16
CA CYS A 59 7.38 -10.57 4.88
C CYS A 59 8.51 -9.83 5.60
N ARG A 60 9.32 -10.60 6.33
CA ARG A 60 10.44 -10.06 7.11
C ARG A 60 11.82 -10.38 6.53
N ARG A 61 11.90 -10.71 5.23
CA ARG A 61 13.19 -11.07 4.58
C ARG A 61 14.25 -9.98 4.65
N THR A 62 13.83 -8.70 4.76
CA THR A 62 14.71 -7.53 4.83
C THR A 62 14.96 -7.06 6.26
N ALA A 63 14.66 -7.89 7.27
CA ALA A 63 14.84 -7.48 8.68
C ALA A 63 16.30 -7.13 9.01
N LYS A 64 17.27 -7.92 8.51
CA LYS A 64 18.70 -7.70 8.76
C LYS A 64 19.19 -6.36 8.19
N GLU A 65 18.70 -5.97 7.00
CA GLU A 65 19.05 -4.70 6.36
C GLU A 65 18.50 -3.53 7.16
N ILE A 66 17.27 -3.66 7.67
CA ILE A 66 16.65 -2.63 8.51
C ILE A 66 17.32 -2.54 9.88
N ASP A 67 17.70 -3.66 10.49
CA ASP A 67 18.41 -3.65 11.77
C ASP A 67 19.78 -2.99 11.60
N ARG A 68 20.50 -3.30 10.51
CA ARG A 68 21.75 -2.63 10.16
C ARG A 68 21.56 -1.11 9.95
N LEU A 69 20.51 -0.67 9.25
CA LEU A 69 20.21 0.74 9.11
C LEU A 69 20.06 1.43 10.47
N LYS A 70 19.34 0.81 11.40
CA LYS A 70 19.14 1.38 12.76
C LYS A 70 20.43 1.48 13.57
N GLU A 71 21.29 0.47 13.44
CA GLU A 71 22.54 0.36 14.20
C GLU A 71 23.67 1.22 13.62
N GLU A 72 23.88 1.15 12.29
CA GLU A 72 24.99 1.81 11.62
C GLU A 72 24.67 3.26 11.22
N GLU A 73 23.40 3.58 10.95
CA GLU A 73 22.94 4.87 10.45
C GLU A 73 21.82 5.50 11.32
N PRO A 74 22.02 5.68 12.64
CA PRO A 74 20.96 6.15 13.54
C PRO A 74 20.43 7.55 13.17
N ALA A 75 21.27 8.40 12.59
CA ALA A 75 20.86 9.73 12.11
C ALA A 75 19.90 9.64 10.91
N LEU A 76 20.14 8.70 10.00
CA LEU A 76 19.26 8.44 8.87
C LEU A 76 17.97 7.77 9.33
N SER A 77 18.05 6.84 10.27
CA SER A 77 16.87 6.22 10.89
C SER A 77 15.94 7.26 11.51
N ALA A 78 16.51 8.25 12.24
CA ALA A 78 15.75 9.36 12.80
C ALA A 78 15.16 10.27 11.71
N TYR A 79 15.93 10.55 10.65
CA TYR A 79 15.49 11.33 9.50
C TYR A 79 14.30 10.65 8.76
N ILE A 80 14.39 9.35 8.51
CA ILE A 80 13.29 8.57 7.91
C ILE A 80 12.02 8.73 8.76
N THR A 81 12.14 8.55 10.08
CA THR A 81 11.00 8.69 10.99
C THR A 81 10.40 10.10 10.95
N GLU A 82 11.24 11.13 10.90
CA GLU A 82 10.78 12.52 10.82
C GLU A 82 10.03 12.80 9.52
N LYS A 83 10.57 12.33 8.39
CA LYS A 83 10.03 12.60 7.06
C LYS A 83 8.80 11.77 6.72
N THR A 84 8.81 10.51 7.10
CA THR A 84 7.77 9.56 6.69
C THR A 84 6.71 9.28 7.75
N GLY A 85 6.96 9.68 9.01
CA GLY A 85 6.13 9.31 10.15
C GLY A 85 6.26 7.84 10.58
N LEU A 86 7.14 7.07 9.94
CA LEU A 86 7.29 5.64 10.13
C LEU A 86 8.58 5.31 10.89
N LEU A 87 8.52 4.31 11.75
CA LEU A 87 9.72 3.70 12.30
C LEU A 87 10.32 2.74 11.24
N PRO A 88 11.63 2.77 10.95
CA PRO A 88 12.20 1.82 9.98
C PRO A 88 11.88 0.38 10.36
N ASP A 89 11.18 -0.32 9.46
CA ASP A 89 10.75 -1.71 9.65
C ASP A 89 10.64 -2.41 8.28
N PRO A 90 10.96 -3.72 8.18
CA PRO A 90 10.78 -4.51 6.97
C PRO A 90 9.32 -4.60 6.50
N TYR A 91 8.38 -4.16 7.30
CA TYR A 91 6.96 -4.01 6.96
C TYR A 91 6.76 -3.13 5.71
N PHE A 92 7.50 -2.03 5.61
CA PHE A 92 7.34 -1.01 4.57
C PHE A 92 8.03 -1.37 3.24
N SER A 93 7.65 -0.70 2.15
CA SER A 93 8.05 -1.10 0.79
C SER A 93 9.53 -0.86 0.46
N ALA A 94 10.16 0.19 1.02
CA ALA A 94 11.49 0.63 0.61
C ALA A 94 12.54 -0.49 0.59
N SER A 95 12.68 -1.24 1.69
CA SER A 95 13.66 -2.33 1.79
C SER A 95 13.33 -3.51 0.87
N LYS A 96 12.04 -3.74 0.59
CA LYS A 96 11.59 -4.79 -0.33
C LYS A 96 11.91 -4.46 -1.78
N ILE A 97 11.77 -3.17 -2.18
CA ILE A 97 12.20 -2.71 -3.50
C ILE A 97 13.70 -2.93 -3.65
N ALA A 98 14.51 -2.43 -2.70
CA ALA A 98 15.95 -2.61 -2.71
C ALA A 98 16.33 -4.10 -2.81
N TRP A 99 15.66 -4.96 -2.04
CA TRP A 99 15.88 -6.40 -2.08
C TRP A 99 15.60 -7.00 -3.47
N ILE A 100 14.49 -6.64 -4.12
CA ILE A 100 14.19 -7.11 -5.48
C ILE A 100 15.29 -6.68 -6.44
N LEU A 101 15.70 -5.40 -6.40
CA LEU A 101 16.73 -4.87 -7.28
C LEU A 101 18.10 -5.52 -7.08
N ASP A 102 18.42 -5.98 -5.88
CA ASP A 102 19.71 -6.59 -5.56
C ASP A 102 19.73 -8.12 -5.74
N HIS A 103 18.57 -8.80 -5.76
CA HIS A 103 18.50 -10.27 -5.80
C HIS A 103 17.90 -10.84 -7.09
N VAL A 104 17.20 -10.03 -7.87
CA VAL A 104 16.69 -10.47 -9.17
C VAL A 104 17.69 -10.13 -10.25
N GLU A 105 18.02 -11.10 -11.08
CA GLU A 105 19.01 -10.95 -12.16
C GLU A 105 18.66 -9.77 -13.08
N ASN A 106 19.63 -8.91 -13.34
CA ASN A 106 19.56 -7.69 -14.16
C ASN A 106 18.56 -6.62 -13.63
N ALA A 107 17.83 -6.84 -12.54
CA ALA A 107 16.81 -5.88 -12.09
C ALA A 107 17.40 -4.50 -11.76
N ARG A 108 18.58 -4.44 -11.13
CA ARG A 108 19.28 -3.17 -10.85
C ARG A 108 19.60 -2.40 -12.13
N GLN A 109 20.16 -3.07 -13.13
CA GLN A 109 20.54 -2.48 -14.40
C GLN A 109 19.30 -1.98 -15.17
N GLU A 110 18.23 -2.77 -15.19
CA GLU A 110 16.96 -2.40 -15.81
C GLU A 110 16.28 -1.20 -15.10
N ALA A 111 16.40 -1.13 -13.77
CA ALA A 111 15.92 0.00 -12.99
C ALA A 111 16.69 1.28 -13.32
N ASP A 112 18.03 1.21 -13.34
CA ASP A 112 18.91 2.33 -13.68
C ASP A 112 18.72 2.81 -15.12
N ALA A 113 18.41 1.88 -16.03
CA ALA A 113 18.03 2.18 -17.42
C ALA A 113 16.60 2.77 -17.54
N GLY A 114 15.85 2.83 -16.43
CA GLY A 114 14.49 3.38 -16.40
C GLY A 114 13.44 2.45 -17.03
N ASN A 115 13.69 1.15 -17.09
CA ASN A 115 12.79 0.15 -17.66
C ASN A 115 11.84 -0.48 -16.65
N LEU A 116 12.09 -0.29 -15.34
CA LEU A 116 11.24 -0.86 -14.29
C LEU A 116 10.36 0.20 -13.65
N LEU A 117 9.19 -0.24 -13.21
CA LEU A 117 8.25 0.51 -12.39
C LEU A 117 8.02 -0.22 -11.07
N PHE A 118 7.76 0.56 -10.04
CA PHE A 118 7.33 0.09 -8.73
C PHE A 118 5.90 0.54 -8.46
N GLY A 119 5.17 -0.26 -7.72
CA GLY A 119 3.89 0.12 -7.13
C GLY A 119 3.48 -0.79 -5.99
N THR A 120 2.57 -0.29 -5.18
CA THR A 120 1.73 -1.09 -4.32
C THR A 120 0.58 -1.68 -5.13
N VAL A 121 -0.28 -2.49 -4.52
CA VAL A 121 -1.32 -3.22 -5.26
C VAL A 121 -2.29 -2.28 -5.97
N ASP A 122 -2.63 -1.12 -5.38
CA ASP A 122 -3.43 -0.07 -6.03
C ASP A 122 -2.82 0.40 -7.35
N THR A 123 -1.53 0.73 -7.34
CA THR A 123 -0.79 1.15 -8.54
C THR A 123 -0.80 0.06 -9.61
N TRP A 124 -0.59 -1.20 -9.20
CA TRP A 124 -0.62 -2.34 -10.10
C TRP A 124 -2.00 -2.53 -10.74
N LEU A 125 -3.08 -2.37 -9.97
CA LEU A 125 -4.44 -2.46 -10.48
C LEU A 125 -4.76 -1.30 -11.43
N ILE A 126 -4.40 -0.06 -11.08
CA ILE A 126 -4.60 1.11 -11.95
C ILE A 126 -3.83 0.95 -13.25
N TRP A 127 -2.57 0.51 -13.18
CA TRP A 127 -1.74 0.24 -14.36
C TRP A 127 -2.42 -0.75 -15.33
N ASN A 128 -2.91 -1.87 -14.80
CA ASN A 128 -3.58 -2.88 -15.62
C ASN A 128 -4.95 -2.40 -16.14
N LEU A 129 -5.77 -1.76 -15.30
CA LEU A 129 -7.06 -1.19 -15.69
C LEU A 129 -6.92 -0.16 -16.81
N THR A 130 -5.86 0.62 -16.80
CA THR A 130 -5.56 1.65 -17.82
C THR A 130 -4.72 1.13 -18.99
N ARG A 131 -4.45 -0.18 -19.05
CA ARG A 131 -3.60 -0.84 -20.06
C ARG A 131 -2.22 -0.18 -20.18
N GLY A 132 -1.57 0.05 -19.05
CA GLY A 132 -0.22 0.59 -18.98
C GLY A 132 -0.10 2.10 -19.25
N LYS A 133 -1.21 2.85 -19.29
CA LYS A 133 -1.18 4.29 -19.59
C LYS A 133 -0.94 5.16 -18.37
N VAL A 134 -1.28 4.69 -17.17
CA VAL A 134 -1.23 5.48 -15.95
C VAL A 134 -0.44 4.75 -14.87
N HIS A 135 0.62 5.41 -14.38
CA HIS A 135 1.45 4.94 -13.27
C HIS A 135 1.31 5.92 -12.11
N VAL A 136 0.42 5.60 -11.19
CA VAL A 136 -0.04 6.50 -10.13
C VAL A 136 -0.40 5.73 -8.86
N THR A 137 -0.23 6.36 -7.71
CA THR A 137 -0.72 5.92 -6.39
C THR A 137 -1.36 7.09 -5.66
N ASP A 138 -1.97 6.82 -4.50
CA ASP A 138 -2.51 7.86 -3.65
C ASP A 138 -1.59 8.20 -2.46
N TYR A 139 -1.90 9.31 -1.75
CA TYR A 139 -1.15 9.73 -0.58
C TYR A 139 -1.09 8.67 0.51
N THR A 140 -2.18 7.93 0.73
CA THR A 140 -2.25 6.94 1.81
C THR A 140 -1.31 5.77 1.55
N ASN A 141 -1.29 5.23 0.32
CA ASN A 141 -0.36 4.17 -0.06
C ASN A 141 1.09 4.67 -0.14
N ALA A 142 1.33 5.85 -0.72
CA ALA A 142 2.66 6.46 -0.77
C ALA A 142 3.26 6.63 0.63
N SER A 143 2.47 7.08 1.61
CA SER A 143 2.89 7.26 2.99
C SER A 143 3.34 5.96 3.68
N ARG A 144 2.98 4.78 3.12
CA ARG A 144 3.35 3.46 3.67
C ARG A 144 4.59 2.85 3.02
N THR A 145 5.22 3.55 2.11
CA THR A 145 6.40 3.02 1.40
C THR A 145 7.72 3.20 2.17
N MET A 146 7.76 4.09 3.16
CA MET A 146 8.97 4.58 3.83
C MET A 146 9.89 5.37 2.88
N LEU A 147 9.34 5.87 1.77
CA LEU A 147 10.06 6.69 0.76
C LEU A 147 9.44 8.07 0.59
N PHE A 148 8.28 8.33 1.19
CA PHE A 148 7.46 9.50 0.94
C PHE A 148 7.51 10.48 2.12
N ASP A 149 7.89 11.72 1.86
CA ASP A 149 7.82 12.81 2.84
C ASP A 149 6.35 13.23 3.00
N ILE A 150 5.75 12.88 4.13
CA ILE A 150 4.33 13.14 4.42
C ILE A 150 4.03 14.62 4.65
N HIS A 151 5.05 15.46 4.85
CA HIS A 151 4.91 16.90 5.05
C HIS A 151 5.01 17.66 3.73
N ALA A 152 5.98 17.28 2.88
CA ALA A 152 6.19 17.89 1.56
C ALA A 152 5.32 17.25 0.47
N LEU A 153 4.67 16.12 0.74
CA LEU A 153 3.85 15.33 -0.19
C LEU A 153 4.61 14.95 -1.47
N CYS A 154 5.85 14.51 -1.32
CA CYS A 154 6.71 14.08 -2.40
C CYS A 154 7.64 12.93 -1.99
N TRP A 155 8.19 12.24 -2.96
CA TRP A 155 9.23 11.24 -2.73
C TRP A 155 10.49 11.91 -2.19
N ASP A 156 11.09 11.33 -1.13
CA ASP A 156 12.29 11.88 -0.49
C ASP A 156 13.56 11.35 -1.16
N GLN A 157 14.29 12.23 -1.84
CA GLN A 157 15.47 11.87 -2.62
C GLN A 157 16.59 11.27 -1.75
N LYS A 158 16.80 11.77 -0.53
CA LYS A 158 17.84 11.26 0.37
C LYS A 158 17.56 9.81 0.79
N ILE A 159 16.29 9.47 1.02
CA ILE A 159 15.89 8.10 1.35
C ILE A 159 16.02 7.20 0.11
N LEU A 160 15.63 7.69 -1.07
CA LEU A 160 15.80 6.99 -2.35
C LEU A 160 17.27 6.67 -2.61
N ASP A 161 18.17 7.64 -2.40
CA ASP A 161 19.61 7.48 -2.60
C ASP A 161 20.19 6.40 -1.68
N TYR A 162 19.76 6.37 -0.42
CA TYR A 162 20.20 5.35 0.53
C TYR A 162 19.84 3.93 0.08
N PHE A 163 18.57 3.73 -0.31
CA PHE A 163 18.11 2.43 -0.80
C PHE A 163 18.51 2.17 -2.27
N ARG A 164 19.17 3.14 -2.91
CA ARG A 164 19.55 3.11 -4.32
C ARG A 164 18.36 2.79 -5.23
N ILE A 165 17.23 3.46 -5.00
CA ILE A 165 16.00 3.30 -5.78
C ILE A 165 15.91 4.47 -6.76
N PRO A 166 15.97 4.21 -8.09
CA PRO A 166 15.79 5.27 -9.08
C PRO A 166 14.41 5.93 -8.98
N ALA A 167 14.36 7.26 -8.94
CA ALA A 167 13.10 8.00 -8.88
C ALA A 167 12.18 7.72 -10.09
N SER A 168 12.75 7.31 -11.22
CA SER A 168 11.99 6.91 -12.43
C SER A 168 11.10 5.68 -12.24
N MET A 169 11.35 4.89 -11.20
CA MET A 169 10.52 3.73 -10.87
C MET A 169 9.24 4.10 -10.13
N LEU A 170 9.16 5.30 -9.55
CA LEU A 170 8.12 5.67 -8.61
C LEU A 170 6.89 6.24 -9.32
N PRO A 171 5.65 5.89 -8.86
CA PRO A 171 4.44 6.43 -9.43
C PRO A 171 4.26 7.91 -9.12
N GLN A 172 3.46 8.61 -9.93
CA GLN A 172 2.93 9.90 -9.52
C GLN A 172 2.04 9.70 -8.30
N VAL A 173 2.03 10.69 -7.40
CA VAL A 173 1.20 10.64 -6.19
C VAL A 173 0.08 11.66 -6.31
N LYS A 174 -1.15 11.24 -6.00
CA LYS A 174 -2.37 12.04 -6.07
C LYS A 174 -3.17 11.94 -4.77
N PRO A 175 -4.10 12.86 -4.49
CA PRO A 175 -5.06 12.68 -3.41
C PRO A 175 -5.88 11.40 -3.56
N SER A 176 -6.40 10.85 -2.45
CA SER A 176 -7.23 9.62 -2.46
C SER A 176 -8.52 9.79 -3.28
N SER A 177 -9.13 10.98 -3.25
CA SER A 177 -10.25 11.38 -4.11
C SER A 177 -9.72 12.12 -5.35
N HIS A 178 -9.55 11.39 -6.45
CA HIS A 178 -9.00 11.92 -7.70
C HIS A 178 -9.39 11.00 -8.87
N VAL A 179 -9.61 11.57 -10.05
CA VAL A 179 -9.76 10.75 -11.26
C VAL A 179 -8.38 10.36 -11.77
N TYR A 180 -7.94 9.16 -11.42
CA TYR A 180 -6.62 8.63 -11.76
C TYR A 180 -6.48 8.27 -13.24
N GLY A 181 -7.59 7.95 -13.88
CA GLY A 181 -7.66 7.51 -15.27
C GLY A 181 -8.98 6.82 -15.52
N TYR A 182 -9.07 6.15 -16.65
CA TYR A 182 -10.27 5.44 -17.05
C TYR A 182 -9.97 3.97 -17.29
N ALA A 183 -10.76 3.11 -16.66
CA ALA A 183 -10.65 1.68 -16.83
C ALA A 183 -11.11 1.28 -18.23
N ASN A 184 -10.36 0.36 -18.84
CA ASN A 184 -10.68 -0.23 -20.12
C ASN A 184 -10.93 -1.73 -19.94
N LEU A 185 -12.20 -2.10 -19.79
CA LEU A 185 -12.62 -3.48 -19.56
C LEU A 185 -12.99 -4.22 -20.87
N GLY A 186 -12.52 -3.73 -22.01
CA GLY A 186 -12.75 -4.35 -23.33
C GLY A 186 -14.17 -4.15 -23.83
N SER A 187 -14.80 -5.25 -24.32
CA SER A 187 -16.17 -5.22 -24.86
C SER A 187 -17.27 -5.04 -23.79
N LEU A 188 -16.90 -5.10 -22.52
CA LEU A 188 -17.86 -5.05 -21.40
C LEU A 188 -18.12 -3.65 -20.88
N GLY A 189 -17.44 -2.61 -21.40
CA GLY A 189 -17.64 -1.34 -20.76
C GLY A 189 -17.15 -0.12 -21.50
N GLU A 190 -17.95 0.90 -21.35
CA GLU A 190 -17.55 2.28 -21.48
C GLU A 190 -16.32 2.56 -20.58
N SER A 191 -15.64 3.65 -20.89
CA SER A 191 -14.49 4.13 -20.11
C SER A 191 -14.95 4.57 -18.71
N ILE A 192 -14.80 3.69 -17.70
CA ILE A 192 -15.25 3.96 -16.33
C ILE A 192 -14.15 4.70 -15.59
N PRO A 193 -14.43 5.88 -14.97
CA PRO A 193 -13.41 6.60 -14.22
C PRO A 193 -12.95 5.82 -12.99
N ILE A 194 -11.64 5.75 -12.77
CA ILE A 194 -11.05 5.30 -11.51
C ILE A 194 -10.94 6.56 -10.63
N ALA A 195 -11.89 6.72 -9.72
CA ALA A 195 -12.15 8.00 -9.04
C ALA A 195 -11.70 8.03 -7.57
N GLY A 196 -11.22 6.92 -7.05
CA GLY A 196 -10.72 6.84 -5.67
C GLY A 196 -9.70 5.72 -5.49
N ALA A 197 -8.68 5.97 -4.66
CA ALA A 197 -7.75 4.96 -4.20
C ALA A 197 -7.34 5.25 -2.77
N ALA A 198 -7.31 4.24 -1.91
CA ALA A 198 -6.83 4.37 -0.54
C ALA A 198 -6.35 3.02 0.00
N GLY A 199 -5.33 3.03 0.84
CA GLY A 199 -4.93 1.86 1.60
C GLY A 199 -6.08 1.35 2.49
N ASP A 200 -6.16 0.03 2.69
CA ASP A 200 -7.29 -0.63 3.37
C ASP A 200 -7.64 -0.03 4.74
N GLN A 201 -6.63 0.31 5.52
CA GLN A 201 -6.84 0.86 6.87
C GLN A 201 -7.33 2.30 6.84
N GLN A 202 -6.85 3.10 5.87
CA GLN A 202 -7.33 4.46 5.65
C GLN A 202 -8.73 4.48 5.02
N ALA A 203 -9.00 3.57 4.09
CA ALA A 203 -10.35 3.37 3.55
C ALA A 203 -11.34 2.97 4.65
N ALA A 204 -10.92 2.11 5.60
CA ALA A 204 -11.74 1.74 6.75
C ALA A 204 -11.97 2.92 7.71
N LEU A 205 -10.97 3.76 7.96
CA LEU A 205 -11.12 4.96 8.79
C LEU A 205 -12.16 5.91 8.16
N PHE A 206 -12.05 6.15 6.85
CA PHE A 206 -12.99 6.96 6.09
C PHE A 206 -14.40 6.34 6.07
N GLY A 207 -14.49 5.03 5.78
CA GLY A 207 -15.76 4.32 5.70
C GLY A 207 -16.51 4.20 7.04
N GLN A 208 -15.78 4.30 8.17
CA GLN A 208 -16.36 4.41 9.52
C GLN A 208 -16.72 5.85 9.88
N CYS A 209 -16.65 6.78 8.93
CA CYS A 209 -16.97 8.20 9.11
C CYS A 209 -16.12 8.90 10.18
N CYS A 210 -14.87 8.45 10.38
CA CYS A 210 -13.94 9.11 11.29
C CYS A 210 -13.28 10.31 10.59
N PHE A 211 -14.01 11.42 10.51
CA PHE A 211 -13.59 12.65 9.81
C PHE A 211 -13.10 13.75 10.74
N THR A 212 -13.30 13.57 12.05
CA THR A 212 -12.96 14.57 13.04
C THR A 212 -11.77 14.14 13.88
N GLN A 213 -10.93 15.09 14.27
CA GLN A 213 -9.80 14.83 15.14
C GLN A 213 -10.21 14.10 16.44
N GLY A 214 -9.54 12.98 16.72
CA GLY A 214 -9.79 12.14 17.89
C GLY A 214 -10.73 10.97 17.63
N GLU A 215 -11.40 10.92 16.48
CA GLU A 215 -12.20 9.75 16.09
C GLU A 215 -11.29 8.57 15.73
N VAL A 216 -11.69 7.37 16.15
CA VAL A 216 -10.88 6.16 16.10
C VAL A 216 -11.67 5.01 15.50
N LYS A 217 -11.05 4.27 14.62
CA LYS A 217 -11.51 2.94 14.23
C LYS A 217 -10.50 1.88 14.64
N ASN A 218 -10.95 0.67 14.89
CA ASN A 218 -10.09 -0.49 15.07
C ASN A 218 -10.60 -1.66 14.22
N THR A 219 -9.71 -2.20 13.39
CA THR A 219 -10.00 -3.38 12.58
C THR A 219 -9.41 -4.61 13.26
N TYR A 220 -10.26 -5.58 13.55
CA TYR A 220 -9.87 -6.89 14.08
C TYR A 220 -9.93 -7.94 12.95
N GLY A 221 -8.79 -8.51 12.61
CA GLY A 221 -8.64 -9.53 11.60
C GLY A 221 -7.45 -10.43 11.91
N THR A 222 -6.68 -10.85 10.91
CA THR A 222 -5.39 -11.55 11.06
C THR A 222 -4.47 -10.80 12.01
N GLY A 223 -4.36 -9.47 11.84
CA GLY A 223 -3.82 -8.52 12.79
C GLY A 223 -4.90 -7.56 13.31
N CYS A 224 -4.54 -6.66 14.21
CA CYS A 224 -5.38 -5.55 14.65
C CYS A 224 -4.71 -4.23 14.25
N PHE A 225 -5.50 -3.33 13.66
CA PHE A 225 -5.02 -2.05 13.17
C PHE A 225 -5.95 -0.93 13.65
N MET A 226 -5.47 -0.15 14.60
CA MET A 226 -6.17 1.00 15.14
C MET A 226 -5.66 2.27 14.47
N LEU A 227 -6.56 3.07 13.92
CA LEU A 227 -6.25 4.39 13.38
C LEU A 227 -7.06 5.46 14.10
N MET A 228 -6.39 6.54 14.49
CA MET A 228 -7.02 7.72 15.06
C MET A 228 -6.76 8.92 14.15
N HIS A 229 -7.83 9.56 13.71
CA HIS A 229 -7.75 10.79 12.91
C HIS A 229 -7.13 11.94 13.71
N THR A 230 -6.15 12.66 13.14
CA THR A 230 -5.45 13.77 13.82
C THR A 230 -5.65 15.13 13.14
N GLY A 231 -6.53 15.20 12.13
CA GLY A 231 -6.80 16.42 11.36
C GLY A 231 -5.63 16.78 10.44
N ASP A 232 -5.37 18.06 10.34
CA ASP A 232 -4.32 18.66 9.49
C ASP A 232 -2.89 18.53 10.08
N ARG A 233 -2.72 17.81 11.17
CA ARG A 233 -1.45 17.73 11.91
C ARG A 233 -0.85 16.33 11.87
N ALA A 234 0.35 16.23 11.36
CA ALA A 234 1.20 15.06 11.50
C ALA A 234 1.73 14.97 12.95
N VAL A 235 1.00 14.26 13.81
CA VAL A 235 1.31 14.13 15.23
C VAL A 235 2.40 13.09 15.44
N LYS A 236 3.53 13.47 16.03
CA LYS A 236 4.58 12.53 16.43
C LYS A 236 4.20 11.83 17.74
N SER A 237 4.04 10.53 17.71
CA SER A 237 3.75 9.72 18.89
C SER A 237 4.97 9.62 19.81
N ARG A 238 4.73 9.63 21.13
CA ARG A 238 5.73 9.30 22.17
C ARG A 238 5.63 7.84 22.63
N ALA A 239 4.64 7.11 22.14
CA ALA A 239 4.31 5.74 22.54
C ALA A 239 4.56 4.71 21.40
N GLY A 240 5.35 5.07 20.39
CA GLY A 240 5.69 4.14 19.29
C GLY A 240 4.61 3.95 18.22
N LEU A 241 3.53 4.77 18.24
CA LEU A 241 2.55 4.77 17.16
C LEU A 241 3.15 5.41 15.91
N LEU A 242 2.69 4.98 14.76
CA LEU A 242 3.09 5.52 13.46
C LEU A 242 2.22 6.73 13.11
N THR A 243 2.81 7.68 12.36
CA THR A 243 2.04 8.74 11.70
C THR A 243 1.88 8.39 10.23
N THR A 244 0.67 8.50 9.70
CA THR A 244 0.35 8.19 8.31
C THR A 244 -0.62 9.22 7.75
N ILE A 245 -0.78 9.29 6.44
CA ILE A 245 -1.78 10.15 5.79
C ILE A 245 -3.13 9.42 5.82
N ALA A 246 -4.18 10.11 6.20
CA ALA A 246 -5.56 9.65 6.13
C ALA A 246 -6.16 9.90 4.73
N ALA A 247 -7.18 9.13 4.36
CA ALA A 247 -7.94 9.40 3.15
C ALA A 247 -8.87 10.61 3.38
N SER A 248 -8.89 11.54 2.43
CA SER A 248 -9.78 12.70 2.44
C SER A 248 -10.60 12.80 1.15
N ALA A 249 -11.79 13.40 1.25
CA ALA A 249 -12.69 13.57 0.12
C ALA A 249 -12.38 14.82 -0.72
N ASP A 250 -11.77 15.83 -0.13
CA ASP A 250 -11.52 17.14 -0.74
C ASP A 250 -10.10 17.28 -1.32
N GLY A 251 -9.29 16.24 -1.19
CA GLY A 251 -7.91 16.21 -1.69
C GLY A 251 -6.88 16.89 -0.79
N THR A 252 -7.28 17.38 0.37
CA THR A 252 -6.36 17.89 1.38
C THR A 252 -5.59 16.75 2.06
N ALA A 253 -4.37 17.02 2.52
CA ALA A 253 -3.64 16.04 3.31
C ALA A 253 -4.10 16.11 4.77
N GLU A 254 -4.72 15.04 5.23
CA GLU A 254 -5.06 14.82 6.62
C GLU A 254 -4.26 13.66 7.17
N TYR A 255 -4.12 13.56 8.49
CA TYR A 255 -3.23 12.61 9.12
C TYR A 255 -3.95 11.71 10.11
N ALA A 256 -3.32 10.57 10.39
CA ALA A 256 -3.77 9.64 11.42
C ALA A 256 -2.57 9.07 12.20
N LEU A 257 -2.79 8.77 13.47
CA LEU A 257 -1.92 7.88 14.23
C LEU A 257 -2.36 6.44 14.06
N GLU A 258 -1.40 5.54 13.87
CA GLU A 258 -1.66 4.12 13.69
C GLU A 258 -0.92 3.27 14.72
N GLY A 259 -1.67 2.37 15.38
CA GLY A 259 -1.16 1.26 16.17
C GLY A 259 -1.44 -0.06 15.46
N SER A 260 -0.42 -0.90 15.32
CA SER A 260 -0.51 -2.17 14.58
C SER A 260 -0.09 -3.34 15.45
N VAL A 261 -0.95 -4.38 15.49
CA VAL A 261 -0.65 -5.68 16.07
C VAL A 261 -0.72 -6.69 14.92
N PHE A 262 0.43 -7.21 14.49
CA PHE A 262 0.51 -8.03 13.27
C PHE A 262 -0.07 -9.43 13.42
N VAL A 263 -0.12 -9.95 14.64
CA VAL A 263 -0.63 -11.29 14.96
C VAL A 263 -1.71 -11.16 16.03
N ALA A 264 -2.95 -11.23 15.63
CA ALA A 264 -4.13 -11.16 16.50
C ALA A 264 -5.05 -12.37 16.25
N GLY A 265 -6.03 -12.27 15.36
CA GLY A 265 -6.86 -13.41 14.98
C GLY A 265 -6.06 -14.59 14.41
N ALA A 266 -4.90 -14.30 13.80
CA ALA A 266 -3.99 -15.35 13.35
C ALA A 266 -3.46 -16.23 14.50
N ALA A 267 -3.31 -15.69 15.73
CA ALA A 267 -2.92 -16.49 16.88
C ALA A 267 -4.01 -17.49 17.27
N ILE A 268 -5.27 -17.05 17.26
CA ILE A 268 -6.42 -17.93 17.55
C ILE A 268 -6.57 -18.99 16.47
N GLN A 269 -6.41 -18.60 15.19
CA GLN A 269 -6.41 -19.55 14.08
C GLN A 269 -5.30 -20.60 14.25
N TRP A 270 -4.08 -20.18 14.60
CA TRP A 270 -2.96 -21.08 14.84
C TRP A 270 -3.23 -22.05 16.00
N LEU A 271 -3.82 -21.55 17.11
CA LEU A 271 -4.22 -22.40 18.24
C LEU A 271 -5.25 -23.48 17.83
N ARG A 272 -6.19 -23.11 16.94
CA ARG A 272 -7.22 -24.02 16.44
C ARG A 272 -6.68 -25.01 15.40
N ASP A 273 -6.01 -24.49 14.36
CA ASP A 273 -5.73 -25.28 13.15
C ASP A 273 -4.42 -26.07 13.26
N GLU A 274 -3.38 -25.50 13.91
CA GLU A 274 -2.05 -26.10 14.01
C GLU A 274 -1.81 -26.79 15.37
N VAL A 275 -2.03 -26.07 16.46
CA VAL A 275 -1.78 -26.59 17.82
C VAL A 275 -2.94 -27.47 18.30
N LYS A 276 -4.15 -27.23 17.79
CA LYS A 276 -5.37 -27.98 18.14
C LYS A 276 -5.68 -27.95 19.65
N LEU A 277 -5.47 -26.78 20.27
CA LEU A 277 -5.80 -26.54 21.68
C LEU A 277 -7.25 -26.07 21.88
N VAL A 278 -7.88 -25.56 20.82
CA VAL A 278 -9.28 -25.13 20.81
C VAL A 278 -9.95 -25.71 19.55
N ASP A 279 -11.22 -26.04 19.61
CA ASP A 279 -11.97 -26.57 18.46
C ASP A 279 -12.59 -25.47 17.61
N SER A 280 -12.91 -24.35 18.24
CA SER A 280 -13.48 -23.16 17.57
C SER A 280 -12.92 -21.87 18.16
N SER A 281 -13.11 -20.74 17.45
CA SER A 281 -12.64 -19.44 17.97
C SER A 281 -13.32 -19.02 19.27
N PRO A 282 -14.63 -19.27 19.51
CA PRO A 282 -15.25 -18.99 20.81
C PRO A 282 -14.64 -19.75 22.00
N ASP A 283 -14.04 -20.92 21.78
CA ASP A 283 -13.41 -21.71 22.86
C ASP A 283 -12.12 -21.06 23.39
N SER A 284 -11.70 -19.94 22.81
CA SER A 284 -10.54 -19.19 23.28
C SER A 284 -10.86 -18.16 24.35
N GLU A 285 -12.13 -18.00 24.73
CA GLU A 285 -12.57 -17.20 25.88
C GLU A 285 -12.40 -18.04 27.17
#